data_d7b482df55986c1156ef117d3f1a85a2
#
_entry.id   d7b482df55986c1156ef117d3f1a85a2
#
_cell.length_a   1.000
_cell.length_b   1.000
_cell.length_c   1.000
_cell.angle_alpha   90.00
_cell.angle_beta   90.00
_cell.angle_gamma   90.00
#
_symmetry.space_group_name_H-M   'P 1'
#
loop_
_entity.id
_entity.type
_entity.pdbx_description
1 polymer ?
#
loop_
_entity_poly.entity_id
_entity_poly.type
_entity_poly.pdbx_seq_one_letter_code
_entity_poly.pdbx_strand_id
1 'polypeptide(L)'
;MKSFIIIAASLLATLAFAPHAQAGEGGSCHFHGNKPVSEAAVIDCANQRRDSLVKSGKLENYWSKVQHSKLEEIDGSKGKEWKLTSANAAATDKAKQNLYMFYALAGHFIAANHTGK
;
A
#
# COMPACT_ATOMS: atom_id res chain seq x y z
N MET A 1 50.25 23.34 -37.43
CA MET A 1 49.88 23.06 -37.28
C MET A 1 49.22 22.63 -36.53
N LYS A 2 48.75 22.50 -36.05
CA LYS A 2 48.10 22.09 -35.61
C LYS A 2 47.26 21.56 -35.00
N SER A 3 46.72 21.44 -34.56
CA SER A 3 45.86 20.89 -34.16
C SER A 3 45.28 20.38 -33.37
N PHE A 4 44.79 20.31 -32.81
CA PHE A 4 44.14 19.83 -32.16
C PHE A 4 43.27 19.32 -31.58
N ILE A 5 42.75 19.07 -31.26
CA ILE A 5 41.91 18.54 -30.86
C ILE A 5 41.31 18.02 -30.01
N ILE A 6 40.81 17.89 -29.55
CA ILE A 6 40.13 17.48 -28.85
C ILE A 6 39.27 16.93 -28.36
N ILE A 7 38.75 16.65 -28.00
CA ILE A 7 37.92 16.08 -27.60
C ILE A 7 37.21 15.80 -26.66
N ALA A 8 36.69 15.84 -26.29
CA ALA A 8 35.94 15.65 -25.62
C ALA A 8 35.18 14.87 -25.11
N ALA A 9 35.06 14.46 -24.68
CA ALA A 9 34.48 13.58 -24.17
C ALA A 9 33.40 13.55 -23.49
N SER A 10 32.92 13.64 -23.28
CA SER A 10 31.89 13.52 -22.77
C SER A 10 31.24 12.72 -22.12
N LEU A 11 30.99 12.41 -21.58
CA LEU A 11 30.37 11.69 -20.98
C LEU A 11 29.30 11.52 -20.39
N LEU A 12 28.85 11.40 -20.17
CA LEU A 12 27.82 11.11 -19.70
C LEU A 12 27.32 10.46 -18.77
N ALA A 13 26.88 10.40 -18.31
CA ALA A 13 26.49 9.89 -17.32
C ALA A 13 25.30 9.52 -17.15
N THR A 14 24.89 9.15 -17.11
CA THR A 14 23.77 8.71 -17.06
C THR A 14 23.22 8.22 -15.99
N LEU A 15 22.86 8.31 -15.46
CA LEU A 15 22.29 7.87 -14.54
C LEU A 15 21.18 7.24 -14.42
N ALA A 16 20.80 6.68 -14.19
CA ALA A 16 19.93 5.93 -14.17
C ALA A 16 19.25 5.71 -13.06
N PHE A 17 18.65 5.76 -12.82
CA PHE A 17 17.99 5.51 -11.83
C PHE A 17 16.94 4.82 -11.74
N ALA A 18 16.52 4.12 -11.44
CA ALA A 18 15.82 3.33 -11.16
C ALA A 18 14.79 3.55 -10.47
N PRO A 19 14.00 3.56 -10.67
CA PRO A 19 12.97 3.86 -10.07
C PRO A 19 12.33 2.94 -9.44
N HIS A 20 12.15 2.66 -9.03
CA HIS A 20 11.55 1.86 -8.41
C HIS A 20 10.35 1.64 -8.54
N ALA A 21 9.97 1.36 -8.88
CA ALA A 21 9.03 0.87 -9.05
C ALA A 21 8.08 0.70 -8.21
N GLN A 22 7.53 1.01 -7.95
CA GLN A 22 6.73 0.88 -7.17
C GLN A 22 5.73 0.35 -7.53
N ALA A 23 5.52 -0.12 -7.81
CA ALA A 23 4.69 -0.82 -8.06
C ALA A 23 3.44 -0.73 -7.62
N GLY A 24 2.81 -0.52 -7.97
CA GLY A 24 1.64 -0.64 -7.70
C GLY A 24 1.14 -0.29 -6.56
N GLU A 25 0.36 -0.71 -6.03
CA GLU A 25 -0.12 -0.24 -4.96
C GLU A 25 0.61 -0.31 -3.90
N GLY A 26 0.80 0.37 -3.26
CA GLY A 26 1.42 0.27 -2.19
C GLY A 26 2.74 0.23 -2.18
N GLY A 27 3.41 0.72 -2.79
CA GLY A 27 4.74 0.78 -2.79
C GLY A 27 5.55 -0.11 -1.98
N SER A 28 5.82 0.14 -0.80
CA SER A 28 6.73 -0.66 -0.02
C SER A 28 6.14 -1.95 0.51
N CYS A 29 4.97 -2.31 0.10
CA CYS A 29 4.29 -3.46 0.68
C CYS A 29 4.44 -4.69 -0.16
N HIS A 30 5.68 -5.06 -0.40
CA HIS A 30 5.96 -6.30 -1.04
C HIS A 30 6.61 -7.21 -0.05
N PHE A 31 5.94 -8.25 0.31
CA PHE A 31 6.47 -9.19 1.28
C PHE A 31 6.71 -10.52 0.60
N HIS A 32 7.78 -11.17 1.02
CA HIS A 32 8.13 -12.46 0.48
C HIS A 32 8.22 -13.45 1.62
N GLY A 33 7.81 -14.68 1.39
CA GLY A 33 7.90 -15.73 2.38
C GLY A 33 6.67 -15.81 3.24
N ASN A 34 6.79 -16.56 4.32
CA ASN A 34 5.66 -16.88 5.16
C ASN A 34 5.77 -16.35 6.57
N LYS A 35 6.74 -15.53 6.84
CA LYS A 35 6.90 -15.02 8.20
C LYS A 35 5.91 -13.92 8.48
N PRO A 36 5.30 -13.90 9.65
CA PRO A 36 4.39 -12.82 9.99
C PRO A 36 5.10 -11.48 9.99
N VAL A 37 4.39 -10.46 9.53
CA VAL A 37 4.94 -9.10 9.58
C VAL A 37 4.45 -8.43 10.84
N SER A 38 5.08 -7.34 11.23
CA SER A 38 4.66 -6.62 12.43
C SER A 38 3.34 -5.90 12.21
N GLU A 39 2.69 -5.56 13.28
CA GLU A 39 1.47 -4.77 13.21
C GLU A 39 1.74 -3.44 12.52
N ALA A 40 2.86 -2.80 12.84
CA ALA A 40 3.19 -1.52 12.24
C ALA A 40 3.32 -1.64 10.72
N ALA A 41 3.89 -2.74 10.24
CA ALA A 41 4.04 -2.94 8.81
C ALA A 41 2.68 -3.11 8.14
N VAL A 42 1.79 -3.86 8.76
CA VAL A 42 0.45 -4.06 8.20
C VAL A 42 -0.32 -2.75 8.18
N ILE A 43 -0.23 -1.98 9.25
CA ILE A 43 -0.92 -0.69 9.33
C ILE A 43 -0.42 0.25 8.24
N ASP A 44 0.89 0.29 8.06
CA ASP A 44 1.47 1.15 7.04
C ASP A 44 1.02 0.74 5.64
N CYS A 45 1.01 -0.55 5.37
CA CYS A 45 0.55 -1.05 4.09
C CYS A 45 -0.93 -0.75 3.87
N ALA A 46 -1.74 -0.89 4.91
CA ALA A 46 -3.16 -0.61 4.80
C ALA A 46 -3.39 0.87 4.50
N ASN A 47 -2.63 1.75 5.13
CA ASN A 47 -2.74 3.18 4.86
C ASN A 47 -2.37 3.51 3.42
N GLN A 48 -1.31 2.90 2.92
CA GLN A 48 -0.91 3.12 1.54
C GLN A 48 -1.95 2.60 0.56
N ARG A 49 -2.51 1.44 0.86
CA ARG A 49 -3.54 0.88 -0.01
C ARG A 49 -4.81 1.71 0.02
N ARG A 50 -5.20 2.18 1.19
CA ARG A 50 -6.36 3.05 1.30
C ARG A 50 -6.19 4.28 0.41
N ASP A 51 -5.03 4.90 0.49
CA ASP A 51 -4.77 6.09 -0.32
C ASP A 51 -4.78 5.77 -1.81
N SER A 52 -4.26 4.61 -2.17
CA SER A 52 -4.27 4.18 -3.55
C SER A 52 -5.70 3.94 -4.04
N LEU A 53 -6.54 3.34 -3.21
CA LEU A 53 -7.93 3.10 -3.58
C LEU A 53 -8.70 4.41 -3.72
N VAL A 54 -8.41 5.38 -2.89
CA VAL A 54 -9.03 6.69 -3.02
C VAL A 54 -8.57 7.36 -4.31
N LYS A 55 -7.28 7.30 -4.61
CA LYS A 55 -6.79 7.91 -5.84
C LYS A 55 -7.38 7.29 -7.08
N SER A 56 -7.61 6.00 -7.06
CA SER A 56 -8.15 5.31 -8.22
C SER A 56 -9.68 5.40 -8.31
N GLY A 57 -10.31 6.04 -7.35
CA GLY A 57 -11.76 6.19 -7.34
C GLY A 57 -12.52 5.00 -6.81
N LYS A 58 -11.84 4.03 -6.24
CA LYS A 58 -12.49 2.85 -5.69
C LYS A 58 -12.98 3.06 -4.28
N LEU A 59 -12.50 4.07 -3.60
CA LEU A 59 -13.00 4.52 -2.33
C LEU A 59 -13.31 6.00 -2.42
N GLU A 60 -14.31 6.44 -1.70
CA GLU A 60 -14.68 7.84 -1.68
C GLU A 60 -13.59 8.67 -1.00
N ASN A 61 -13.52 9.93 -1.36
CA ASN A 61 -12.50 10.82 -0.84
C ASN A 61 -12.51 10.96 0.67
N TYR A 62 -13.64 10.79 1.30
CA TYR A 62 -13.68 10.93 2.74
C TYR A 62 -12.93 9.81 3.47
N TRP A 63 -12.45 8.80 2.76
CA TRP A 63 -11.60 7.79 3.37
C TRP A 63 -10.13 8.20 3.40
N SER A 64 -9.79 9.29 2.73
CA SER A 64 -8.43 9.77 2.73
C SER A 64 -7.98 10.08 4.13
N LYS A 65 -6.84 9.59 4.53
CA LYS A 65 -6.24 9.88 5.84
C LYS A 65 -7.03 9.37 7.03
N VAL A 66 -8.02 8.53 6.83
CA VAL A 66 -8.72 7.94 7.95
C VAL A 66 -7.83 6.87 8.55
N GLN A 67 -7.60 6.96 9.85
CA GLN A 67 -6.78 5.99 10.56
C GLN A 67 -7.60 4.76 10.91
N HIS A 68 -6.94 3.63 11.05
CA HIS A 68 -7.63 2.45 11.50
C HIS A 68 -8.07 2.64 12.95
N SER A 69 -9.18 2.04 13.33
CA SER A 69 -9.65 2.08 14.69
C SER A 69 -9.35 0.79 15.43
N LYS A 70 -9.10 -0.28 14.71
CA LYS A 70 -8.88 -1.58 15.33
C LYS A 70 -8.06 -2.45 14.41
N LEU A 71 -7.16 -3.21 15.00
CA LEU A 71 -6.39 -4.21 14.29
C LEU A 71 -6.49 -5.50 15.08
N GLU A 72 -6.90 -6.57 14.46
CA GLU A 72 -7.04 -7.84 15.14
C GLU A 72 -6.55 -8.98 14.28
N GLU A 73 -6.16 -10.04 14.94
CA GLU A 73 -5.77 -11.26 14.26
C GLU A 73 -6.97 -12.18 14.28
N ILE A 74 -7.38 -12.66 13.15
CA ILE A 74 -8.57 -13.50 13.05
C ILE A 74 -8.23 -14.79 12.31
N ASP A 75 -9.12 -15.75 12.38
CA ASP A 75 -8.96 -16.99 11.63
C ASP A 75 -9.68 -16.81 10.30
N GLY A 76 -8.92 -16.80 9.23
CA GLY A 76 -9.48 -16.68 7.90
C GLY A 76 -9.64 -18.05 7.25
N SER A 77 -10.09 -18.05 6.03
CA SER A 77 -10.34 -19.31 5.32
C SER A 77 -9.08 -20.09 5.02
N LYS A 78 -7.96 -19.42 4.95
CA LYS A 78 -6.69 -20.10 4.64
C LYS A 78 -5.68 -19.97 5.77
N GLY A 79 -6.12 -19.61 6.95
CA GLY A 79 -5.23 -19.44 8.08
C GLY A 79 -5.45 -18.11 8.73
N LYS A 80 -4.54 -17.75 9.61
CA LYS A 80 -4.71 -16.51 10.34
C LYS A 80 -4.48 -15.31 9.46
N GLU A 81 -5.24 -14.26 9.73
CA GLU A 81 -5.21 -13.04 8.94
C GLU A 81 -5.25 -11.84 9.87
N TRP A 82 -4.73 -10.71 9.39
CA TRP A 82 -4.91 -9.43 10.03
C TRP A 82 -6.18 -8.81 9.50
N LYS A 83 -6.99 -8.28 10.40
CA LYS A 83 -8.19 -7.53 10.00
C LYS A 83 -8.07 -6.12 10.56
N LEU A 84 -7.99 -5.13 9.69
CA LEU A 84 -8.00 -3.74 10.10
C LEU A 84 -9.37 -3.17 9.88
N THR A 85 -9.89 -2.50 10.87
CA THR A 85 -11.17 -1.83 10.77
C THR A 85 -10.93 -0.33 10.84
N SER A 86 -11.50 0.41 9.92
CA SER A 86 -11.50 1.86 9.95
C SER A 86 -12.94 2.34 9.93
N ALA A 87 -13.24 3.35 10.70
CA ALA A 87 -14.60 3.87 10.78
C ALA A 87 -14.60 5.33 10.35
N ASN A 88 -15.61 5.71 9.60
CA ASN A 88 -15.73 7.08 9.15
C ASN A 88 -17.19 7.52 9.20
N ALA A 89 -17.53 8.29 10.21
CA ALA A 89 -18.89 8.77 10.38
C ALA A 89 -19.30 9.77 9.29
N ALA A 90 -18.35 10.28 8.52
CA ALA A 90 -18.69 11.18 7.42
C ALA A 90 -19.35 10.44 6.26
N ALA A 91 -19.26 9.12 6.23
CA ALA A 91 -19.94 8.37 5.19
C ALA A 91 -21.44 8.47 5.43
N THR A 92 -22.17 8.94 4.44
CA THR A 92 -23.61 9.11 4.58
C THR A 92 -24.34 7.78 4.51
N ASP A 93 -23.79 6.83 3.81
CA ASP A 93 -24.37 5.50 3.72
C ASP A 93 -23.86 4.69 4.90
N LYS A 94 -24.74 4.33 5.81
CA LYS A 94 -24.35 3.59 7.00
C LYS A 94 -23.68 2.27 6.68
N ALA A 95 -24.03 1.66 5.58
CA ALA A 95 -23.42 0.41 5.19
C ALA A 95 -21.95 0.60 4.80
N LYS A 96 -21.52 1.83 4.58
CA LYS A 96 -20.14 2.12 4.18
C LYS A 96 -19.39 2.91 5.21
N GLN A 97 -19.85 2.95 6.44
CA GLN A 97 -19.17 3.69 7.49
C GLN A 97 -17.97 2.93 8.04
N ASN A 98 -17.87 1.66 7.77
CA ASN A 98 -16.71 0.88 8.17
C ASN A 98 -16.00 0.34 6.93
N LEU A 99 -14.69 0.41 6.96
CA LEU A 99 -13.86 -0.19 5.94
C LEU A 99 -13.04 -1.28 6.59
N TYR A 100 -13.07 -2.46 6.05
CA TYR A 100 -12.33 -3.59 6.57
C TYR A 100 -11.29 -4.00 5.54
N MET A 101 -10.06 -4.17 5.99
CA MET A 101 -8.99 -4.62 5.12
C MET A 101 -8.38 -5.87 5.73
N PHE A 102 -8.15 -6.85 4.90
CA PHE A 102 -7.64 -8.15 5.34
C PHE A 102 -6.29 -8.43 4.71
N TYR A 103 -5.37 -8.87 5.54
CA TYR A 103 -4.02 -9.22 5.10
C TYR A 103 -3.64 -10.57 5.68
N ALA A 104 -2.94 -11.38 4.91
CA ALA A 104 -2.34 -12.58 5.47
C ALA A 104 -1.32 -12.16 6.52
N LEU A 105 -0.99 -13.05 7.46
CA LEU A 105 0.00 -12.68 8.48
C LEU A 105 1.34 -12.30 7.87
N ALA A 106 1.68 -12.85 6.73
CA ALA A 106 2.92 -12.50 6.06
C ALA A 106 2.87 -11.16 5.34
N GLY A 107 1.74 -10.47 5.39
CA GLY A 107 1.62 -9.11 4.85
C GLY A 107 0.93 -9.00 3.50
N HIS A 108 0.53 -10.12 2.90
CA HIS A 108 -0.08 -10.07 1.59
C HIS A 108 -1.53 -9.61 1.69
N PHE A 109 -1.89 -8.68 0.83
CA PHE A 109 -3.25 -8.14 0.82
C PHE A 109 -4.24 -9.22 0.39
N ILE A 110 -5.35 -9.32 1.06
CA ILE A 110 -6.40 -10.27 0.72
C ILE A 110 -7.62 -9.57 0.16
N ALA A 111 -8.17 -8.63 0.90
CA ALA A 111 -9.41 -7.98 0.47
C ALA A 111 -9.64 -6.67 1.22
N ALA A 112 -10.47 -5.83 0.64
CA ALA A 112 -10.99 -4.65 1.32
C ALA A 112 -12.47 -4.57 1.00
N ASN A 113 -13.29 -4.39 2.01
CA ASN A 113 -14.72 -4.31 1.80
C ASN A 113 -15.39 -3.59 2.97
N HIS A 114 -16.69 -3.42 2.86
CA HIS A 114 -17.47 -2.75 3.90
C HIS A 114 -18.30 -3.73 4.74
N THR A 115 -18.14 -5.02 4.51
CA THR A 115 -18.95 -6.01 5.21
C THR A 115 -18.20 -6.71 6.33
N GLY A 116 -16.90 -6.69 6.29
CA GLY A 116 -16.09 -7.36 7.31
C GLY A 116 -15.95 -8.85 7.09
N LYS A 117 -16.27 -9.32 5.92
CA LYS A 117 -16.17 -10.75 5.63
C LYS A 117 -15.18 -11.04 4.55
#